data_11b10c1e39c5ddeb39c7d57e94e937d0
#
_entry.id   11b10c1e39c5ddeb39c7d57e94e937d0
#
_cell.length_a   1.000
_cell.length_b   1.000
_cell.length_c   1.000
_cell.angle_alpha   90.00
_cell.angle_beta   90.00
_cell.angle_gamma   90.00
#
_symmetry.space_group_name_H-M   'P 1'
#
loop_
_entity.id
_entity.type
_entity.pdbx_description
1 polymer ?
#
loop_
_entity_poly.entity_id
_entity_poly.type
_entity_poly.pdbx_seq_one_letter_code
_entity_poly.pdbx_strand_id
1 'polypeptide(L)'
;MTKLFFDVFPTLNIDNDSHMLFEKVEVTKITSTSARNHIKVYIYSTHLIPKKTVCYVENQIEEQLFSQGNIPVTIIEEYRLSEQYTPENLMHAYKESILFELEQKSVLEKNMFQKAKCRFEGERTMCLTMADTIVAEGKTSEITSYLKDVFENRFHVPVDVEIDYEEVGESKYKKFNEMQLQQEVDAIRERNQKLQAQHATEEAAKAKETEGISKKKAEKAEDAAKEADASSTQNKQEQKKTETPKKQEFAG
;
A
#
# COMPACT_ATOMS: atom_id res chain seq x y z
N MET A 1 -38.61 -13.95 15.61
CA MET A 1 -39.67 -13.02 15.17
C MET A 1 -38.95 -11.72 14.81
N THR A 2 -39.04 -11.28 13.56
CA THR A 2 -38.59 -9.99 13.09
C THR A 2 -39.54 -8.89 13.56
N LYS A 3 -39.04 -7.68 13.76
CA LYS A 3 -39.82 -6.50 14.11
C LYS A 3 -39.46 -5.37 13.15
N LEU A 4 -40.40 -4.49 12.87
CA LEU A 4 -40.10 -3.29 12.11
C LEU A 4 -39.05 -2.43 12.83
N PHE A 5 -38.25 -1.71 12.06
CA PHE A 5 -37.13 -0.92 12.59
C PHE A 5 -37.59 0.08 13.67
N PHE A 6 -38.67 0.79 13.43
CA PHE A 6 -39.22 1.76 14.39
C PHE A 6 -40.00 1.13 15.55
N ASP A 7 -40.40 -0.15 15.47
CA ASP A 7 -40.88 -0.87 16.65
C ASP A 7 -39.75 -1.21 17.63
N VAL A 8 -38.52 -1.33 17.10
CA VAL A 8 -37.31 -1.56 17.90
C VAL A 8 -36.73 -0.27 18.43
N PHE A 9 -36.82 0.78 17.63
CA PHE A 9 -36.26 2.13 17.97
C PHE A 9 -37.37 3.21 17.96
N PRO A 10 -38.36 3.11 18.85
CA PRO A 10 -39.57 3.97 18.77
C PRO A 10 -39.31 5.43 19.12
N THR A 11 -38.21 5.74 19.80
CA THR A 11 -37.83 7.10 20.20
C THR A 11 -36.81 7.73 19.29
N LEU A 12 -36.34 7.00 18.27
CA LEU A 12 -35.32 7.49 17.35
C LEU A 12 -35.92 8.58 16.44
N ASN A 13 -35.31 9.74 16.45
CA ASN A 13 -35.70 10.87 15.59
C ASN A 13 -34.66 11.05 14.47
N ILE A 14 -35.08 10.84 13.24
CA ILE A 14 -34.26 11.00 12.02
C ILE A 14 -35.02 11.87 11.01
N ASP A 15 -34.32 12.33 9.97
CA ASP A 15 -34.94 13.09 8.89
C ASP A 15 -36.00 12.24 8.13
N ASN A 16 -36.93 12.94 7.44
CA ASN A 16 -38.04 12.28 6.75
C ASN A 16 -37.57 11.33 5.64
N ASP A 17 -36.53 11.65 4.91
CA ASP A 17 -36.02 10.83 3.81
C ASP A 17 -35.47 9.50 4.34
N SER A 18 -34.66 9.58 5.39
CA SER A 18 -34.16 8.40 6.10
C SER A 18 -35.28 7.60 6.73
N HIS A 19 -36.28 8.27 7.31
CA HIS A 19 -37.45 7.62 7.90
C HIS A 19 -38.21 6.78 6.86
N MET A 20 -38.49 7.35 5.68
CA MET A 20 -39.15 6.63 4.59
C MET A 20 -38.38 5.38 4.12
N LEU A 21 -37.04 5.47 4.08
CA LEU A 21 -36.20 4.34 3.71
C LEU A 21 -36.20 3.23 4.76
N PHE A 22 -36.36 3.56 6.03
CA PHE A 22 -36.35 2.59 7.13
C PHE A 22 -37.73 2.12 7.56
N GLU A 23 -38.81 2.69 7.04
CA GLU A 23 -40.21 2.38 7.45
C GLU A 23 -40.56 0.89 7.30
N LYS A 24 -40.09 0.24 6.23
CA LYS A 24 -40.33 -1.17 5.92
C LYS A 24 -39.18 -2.10 6.21
N VAL A 25 -38.16 -1.59 6.88
CA VAL A 25 -36.99 -2.37 7.27
C VAL A 25 -37.29 -3.21 8.49
N GLU A 26 -36.90 -4.46 8.47
CA GLU A 26 -37.07 -5.39 9.59
C GLU A 26 -35.74 -5.56 10.35
N VAL A 27 -35.80 -5.51 11.67
CA VAL A 27 -34.69 -5.91 12.52
C VAL A 27 -34.80 -7.40 12.81
N THR A 28 -33.81 -8.15 12.37
CA THR A 28 -33.75 -9.61 12.54
C THR A 28 -33.09 -10.02 13.83
N LYS A 29 -32.04 -9.28 14.22
CA LYS A 29 -31.22 -9.59 15.38
C LYS A 29 -30.50 -8.35 15.88
N ILE A 30 -30.31 -8.26 17.19
CA ILE A 30 -29.39 -7.32 17.83
C ILE A 30 -28.42 -8.12 18.68
N THR A 31 -27.12 -7.82 18.53
CA THR A 31 -26.08 -8.44 19.34
C THR A 31 -25.18 -7.39 19.96
N SER A 32 -24.62 -7.70 21.10
CA SER A 32 -23.54 -6.90 21.68
C SER A 32 -22.30 -7.75 21.88
N THR A 33 -21.14 -7.13 21.88
CA THR A 33 -19.90 -7.80 22.26
C THR A 33 -19.96 -8.27 23.72
N SER A 34 -19.14 -9.24 24.09
CA SER A 34 -19.05 -9.73 25.46
C SER A 34 -18.71 -8.61 26.46
N ALA A 35 -17.93 -7.62 26.04
CA ALA A 35 -17.60 -6.43 26.82
C ALA A 35 -18.70 -5.36 26.83
N ARG A 36 -19.80 -5.57 26.08
CA ARG A 36 -20.91 -4.62 25.89
C ARG A 36 -20.47 -3.23 25.40
N ASN A 37 -19.38 -3.17 24.66
CA ASN A 37 -18.82 -1.95 24.13
C ASN A 37 -19.07 -1.73 22.63
N HIS A 38 -19.90 -2.55 22.01
CA HIS A 38 -20.30 -2.44 20.61
C HIS A 38 -21.61 -3.15 20.39
N ILE A 39 -22.51 -2.51 19.63
CA ILE A 39 -23.83 -3.08 19.28
C ILE A 39 -23.85 -3.32 17.77
N LYS A 40 -24.32 -4.50 17.37
CA LYS A 40 -24.58 -4.83 15.96
C LYS A 40 -26.08 -5.06 15.78
N VAL A 41 -26.68 -4.30 14.88
CA VAL A 41 -28.08 -4.37 14.50
C VAL A 41 -28.16 -5.00 13.11
N TYR A 42 -28.73 -6.18 13.01
CA TYR A 42 -28.93 -6.86 11.73
C TYR A 42 -30.28 -6.48 11.19
N ILE A 43 -30.29 -5.89 10.01
CA ILE A 43 -31.50 -5.47 9.33
C ILE A 43 -31.73 -6.25 8.04
N TYR A 44 -32.98 -6.33 7.67
CA TYR A 44 -33.45 -6.95 6.46
C TYR A 44 -34.31 -5.96 5.67
N SER A 45 -34.00 -5.78 4.39
CA SER A 45 -34.74 -4.87 3.52
C SER A 45 -35.03 -5.50 2.16
N THR A 46 -36.18 -5.12 1.57
CA THR A 46 -36.57 -5.47 0.20
C THR A 46 -36.21 -4.41 -0.83
N HIS A 47 -35.59 -3.33 -0.40
CA HIS A 47 -35.08 -2.25 -1.27
C HIS A 47 -33.72 -1.80 -0.83
N LEU A 48 -32.97 -1.20 -1.76
CA LEU A 48 -31.62 -0.69 -1.50
C LEU A 48 -31.69 0.57 -0.62
N ILE A 49 -30.83 0.60 0.40
CA ILE A 49 -30.63 1.76 1.25
C ILE A 49 -29.20 2.27 0.99
N PRO A 50 -29.01 3.55 0.66
CA PRO A 50 -27.68 4.10 0.49
C PRO A 50 -26.85 3.96 1.78
N LYS A 51 -25.61 3.50 1.66
CA LYS A 51 -24.73 3.29 2.85
C LYS A 51 -24.53 4.55 3.67
N LYS A 52 -24.50 5.70 3.01
CA LYS A 52 -24.43 7.00 3.68
C LYS A 52 -25.62 7.21 4.64
N THR A 53 -26.82 6.81 4.22
CA THR A 53 -28.02 6.88 5.07
C THR A 53 -27.94 5.89 6.22
N VAL A 54 -27.44 4.69 5.97
CA VAL A 54 -27.23 3.70 7.04
C VAL A 54 -26.28 4.25 8.10
N CYS A 55 -25.11 4.80 7.70
CA CYS A 55 -24.15 5.41 8.63
C CYS A 55 -24.73 6.62 9.38
N TYR A 56 -25.58 7.40 8.72
CA TYR A 56 -26.29 8.48 9.39
C TYR A 56 -27.20 7.95 10.50
N VAL A 57 -27.97 6.90 10.21
CA VAL A 57 -28.87 6.27 11.20
C VAL A 57 -28.07 5.61 12.33
N GLU A 58 -26.95 4.97 12.04
CA GLU A 58 -26.02 4.46 13.07
C GLU A 58 -25.63 5.56 14.06
N ASN A 59 -25.17 6.70 13.54
CA ASN A 59 -24.78 7.85 14.36
C ASN A 59 -25.95 8.40 15.18
N GLN A 60 -27.16 8.46 14.58
CA GLN A 60 -28.36 8.92 15.30
C GLN A 60 -28.77 7.97 16.44
N ILE A 61 -28.61 6.65 16.25
CA ILE A 61 -28.83 5.68 17.32
C ILE A 61 -27.81 5.86 18.45
N GLU A 62 -26.53 6.03 18.10
CA GLU A 62 -25.47 6.28 19.09
C GLU A 62 -25.72 7.55 19.90
N GLU A 63 -26.00 8.64 19.23
CA GLU A 63 -26.21 9.96 19.87
C GLU A 63 -27.47 10.01 20.74
N GLN A 64 -28.57 9.42 20.28
CA GLN A 64 -29.85 9.54 20.98
C GLN A 64 -30.07 8.45 22.04
N LEU A 65 -29.56 7.23 21.82
CA LEU A 65 -29.86 6.09 22.69
C LEU A 65 -28.66 5.63 23.52
N PHE A 66 -27.43 5.87 23.08
CA PHE A 66 -26.20 5.35 23.71
C PHE A 66 -25.18 6.43 24.07
N SER A 67 -25.56 7.70 24.05
CA SER A 67 -24.66 8.85 24.32
C SER A 67 -23.92 8.75 25.65
N GLN A 68 -24.54 8.23 26.71
CA GLN A 68 -23.91 8.11 28.02
C GLN A 68 -22.79 7.05 28.09
N GLY A 69 -22.86 6.02 27.22
CA GLY A 69 -21.91 4.90 27.20
C GLY A 69 -20.87 5.00 26.09
N ASN A 70 -21.02 5.94 25.18
CA ASN A 70 -20.21 6.05 23.96
C ASN A 70 -20.06 4.70 23.23
N ILE A 71 -21.18 3.96 23.12
CA ILE A 71 -21.22 2.61 22.57
C ILE A 71 -21.47 2.71 21.06
N PRO A 72 -20.50 2.35 20.22
CA PRO A 72 -20.67 2.36 18.78
C PRO A 72 -21.71 1.33 18.34
N VAL A 73 -22.50 1.73 17.33
CA VAL A 73 -23.54 0.93 16.71
C VAL A 73 -23.19 0.68 15.27
N THR A 74 -23.26 -0.56 14.83
CA THR A 74 -23.09 -0.93 13.42
C THR A 74 -24.33 -1.63 12.92
N ILE A 75 -24.90 -1.15 11.82
CA ILE A 75 -26.01 -1.80 11.12
C ILE A 75 -25.43 -2.71 10.04
N ILE A 76 -25.81 -3.98 10.10
CA ILE A 76 -25.44 -4.99 9.11
C ILE A 76 -26.67 -5.24 8.24
N GLU A 77 -26.56 -4.81 6.99
CA GLU A 77 -27.64 -4.89 6.02
C GLU A 77 -27.65 -6.23 5.30
N GLU A 78 -28.83 -6.78 5.15
CA GLU A 78 -29.13 -7.93 4.33
C GLU A 78 -30.33 -7.58 3.42
N TYR A 79 -30.16 -7.79 2.11
CA TYR A 79 -31.17 -7.42 1.13
C TYR A 79 -31.75 -8.66 0.45
N ARG A 80 -33.10 -8.72 0.36
CA ARG A 80 -33.80 -9.65 -0.52
C ARG A 80 -34.49 -8.85 -1.61
N LEU A 81 -33.74 -8.61 -2.67
CA LEU A 81 -34.21 -7.84 -3.81
C LEU A 81 -35.01 -8.75 -4.77
N SER A 82 -35.77 -8.14 -5.67
CA SER A 82 -36.46 -8.88 -6.72
C SER A 82 -35.45 -9.47 -7.73
N GLU A 83 -35.88 -10.50 -8.47
CA GLU A 83 -35.05 -11.16 -9.51
C GLU A 83 -34.61 -10.24 -10.65
N GLN A 84 -35.12 -9.01 -10.69
CA GLN A 84 -34.70 -7.98 -11.66
C GLN A 84 -33.31 -7.44 -11.37
N TYR A 85 -32.82 -7.60 -10.15
CA TYR A 85 -31.50 -7.12 -9.75
C TYR A 85 -30.43 -8.15 -10.13
N THR A 86 -29.97 -8.06 -11.38
CA THR A 86 -28.77 -8.77 -11.83
C THR A 86 -27.52 -8.19 -11.14
N PRO A 87 -26.40 -8.93 -11.08
CA PRO A 87 -25.12 -8.38 -10.54
C PRO A 87 -24.73 -7.04 -11.16
N GLU A 88 -24.92 -6.87 -12.47
CA GLU A 88 -24.64 -5.62 -13.18
C GLU A 88 -25.52 -4.47 -12.71
N ASN A 89 -26.84 -4.70 -12.62
CA ASN A 89 -27.78 -3.69 -12.13
C ASN A 89 -27.52 -3.33 -10.67
N LEU A 90 -27.16 -4.29 -9.83
CA LEU A 90 -26.75 -4.08 -8.44
C LEU A 90 -25.48 -3.24 -8.35
N MET A 91 -24.47 -3.58 -9.13
CA MET A 91 -23.24 -2.79 -9.18
C MET A 91 -23.53 -1.34 -9.56
N HIS A 92 -24.37 -1.14 -10.57
CA HIS A 92 -24.72 0.21 -11.03
C HIS A 92 -25.50 0.98 -9.95
N ALA A 93 -26.50 0.35 -9.32
CA ALA A 93 -27.37 0.98 -8.34
C ALA A 93 -26.66 1.24 -6.99
N TYR A 94 -25.70 0.39 -6.62
CA TYR A 94 -25.05 0.43 -5.31
C TYR A 94 -23.60 0.95 -5.34
N LYS A 95 -23.09 1.34 -6.51
CA LYS A 95 -21.69 1.77 -6.70
C LYS A 95 -21.27 2.90 -5.77
N GLU A 96 -22.13 3.89 -5.58
CA GLU A 96 -21.84 5.01 -4.68
C GLU A 96 -21.72 4.59 -3.21
N SER A 97 -22.50 3.61 -2.79
CA SER A 97 -22.39 3.03 -1.45
C SER A 97 -21.10 2.24 -1.27
N ILE A 98 -20.67 1.47 -2.29
CA ILE A 98 -19.37 0.78 -2.31
C ILE A 98 -18.23 1.79 -2.21
N LEU A 99 -18.26 2.85 -3.02
CA LEU A 99 -17.24 3.91 -2.98
C LEU A 99 -17.20 4.59 -1.62
N PHE A 100 -18.34 4.86 -1.00
CA PHE A 100 -18.42 5.43 0.33
C PHE A 100 -17.80 4.51 1.39
N GLU A 101 -18.09 3.22 1.38
CA GLU A 101 -17.50 2.25 2.33
C GLU A 101 -16.00 2.08 2.12
N LEU A 102 -15.55 2.02 0.86
CA LEU A 102 -14.13 1.96 0.54
C LEU A 102 -13.40 3.22 1.02
N GLU A 103 -14.02 4.40 0.92
CA GLU A 103 -13.45 5.66 1.42
C GLU A 103 -13.23 5.65 2.93
N GLN A 104 -14.20 5.10 3.68
CA GLN A 104 -14.06 4.95 5.13
C GLN A 104 -12.94 3.98 5.52
N LYS A 105 -12.68 2.99 4.69
CA LYS A 105 -11.64 1.98 4.90
C LYS A 105 -10.28 2.44 4.39
N SER A 106 -10.22 2.92 3.15
CA SER A 106 -9.00 3.34 2.47
C SER A 106 -9.30 4.24 1.28
N VAL A 107 -8.87 5.49 1.35
CA VAL A 107 -8.97 6.45 0.22
C VAL A 107 -8.28 5.91 -1.04
N LEU A 108 -7.21 5.12 -0.86
CA LEU A 108 -6.50 4.50 -1.97
C LEU A 108 -7.37 3.47 -2.68
N GLU A 109 -8.01 2.55 -1.94
CA GLU A 109 -8.91 1.53 -2.49
C GLU A 109 -10.11 2.16 -3.21
N LYS A 110 -10.71 3.21 -2.61
CA LYS A 110 -11.74 4.02 -3.27
C LYS A 110 -11.27 4.55 -4.62
N ASN A 111 -10.10 5.20 -4.65
CA ASN A 111 -9.59 5.82 -5.87
C ASN A 111 -9.26 4.77 -6.96
N MET A 112 -8.76 3.61 -6.55
CA MET A 112 -8.51 2.49 -7.45
C MET A 112 -9.82 1.97 -8.05
N PHE A 113 -10.80 1.66 -7.20
CA PHE A 113 -12.11 1.16 -7.63
C PHE A 113 -12.88 2.21 -8.45
N GLN A 114 -12.81 3.48 -8.10
CA GLN A 114 -13.47 4.57 -8.85
C GLN A 114 -12.97 4.67 -10.29
N LYS A 115 -11.67 4.43 -10.51
CA LYS A 115 -11.04 4.46 -11.84
C LYS A 115 -11.16 3.13 -12.59
N ALA A 116 -11.48 2.04 -11.89
CA ALA A 116 -11.62 0.74 -12.50
C ALA A 116 -12.81 0.71 -13.47
N LYS A 117 -12.60 0.05 -14.61
CA LYS A 117 -13.66 -0.28 -15.55
C LYS A 117 -14.27 -1.61 -15.11
N CYS A 118 -15.55 -1.61 -14.80
CA CYS A 118 -16.27 -2.81 -14.42
C CYS A 118 -17.11 -3.31 -15.61
N ARG A 119 -16.93 -4.57 -15.98
CA ARG A 119 -17.72 -5.28 -16.99
C ARG A 119 -18.24 -6.57 -16.40
N PHE A 120 -19.34 -7.07 -16.92
CA PHE A 120 -19.90 -8.35 -16.52
C PHE A 120 -19.87 -9.30 -17.72
N GLU A 121 -19.38 -10.52 -17.49
CA GLU A 121 -19.34 -11.60 -18.47
C GLU A 121 -20.22 -12.75 -17.98
N GLY A 122 -21.31 -13.00 -18.74
CA GLY A 122 -22.32 -13.94 -18.28
C GLY A 122 -23.12 -13.44 -17.06
N GLU A 123 -23.61 -14.37 -16.24
CA GLU A 123 -24.51 -14.04 -15.12
C GLU A 123 -23.75 -13.77 -13.79
N ARG A 124 -22.50 -14.19 -13.66
CA ARG A 124 -21.79 -14.20 -12.36
C ARG A 124 -20.38 -13.64 -12.38
N THR A 125 -19.78 -13.46 -13.55
CA THR A 125 -18.38 -13.01 -13.62
C THR A 125 -18.33 -11.50 -13.76
N MET A 126 -17.68 -10.85 -12.79
CA MET A 126 -17.38 -9.43 -12.76
C MET A 126 -15.92 -9.21 -13.10
N CYS A 127 -15.63 -8.62 -14.26
CA CYS A 127 -14.29 -8.28 -14.69
C CYS A 127 -13.97 -6.83 -14.34
N LEU A 128 -12.97 -6.61 -13.50
CA LEU A 128 -12.50 -5.29 -13.12
C LEU A 128 -11.17 -5.02 -13.82
N THR A 129 -11.15 -4.05 -14.73
CA THR A 129 -9.91 -3.59 -15.35
C THR A 129 -9.34 -2.44 -14.54
N MET A 130 -8.17 -2.64 -13.98
CA MET A 130 -7.45 -1.67 -13.14
C MET A 130 -6.15 -1.23 -13.79
N ALA A 131 -5.66 -0.04 -13.40
CA ALA A 131 -4.34 0.42 -13.82
C ALA A 131 -3.24 -0.48 -13.24
N ASP A 132 -2.32 -0.95 -14.09
CA ASP A 132 -1.15 -1.72 -13.67
C ASP A 132 -0.17 -0.81 -12.90
N THR A 133 -0.14 -0.97 -11.59
CA THR A 133 0.78 -0.26 -10.70
C THR A 133 1.20 -1.19 -9.56
N ILE A 134 2.43 -1.03 -9.06
CA ILE A 134 2.96 -1.82 -7.93
C ILE A 134 2.02 -1.77 -6.71
N VAL A 135 1.33 -0.65 -6.53
CA VAL A 135 0.37 -0.45 -5.43
C VAL A 135 -0.93 -1.23 -5.70
N ALA A 136 -1.32 -1.37 -6.98
CA ALA A 136 -2.54 -2.09 -7.35
C ALA A 136 -2.44 -3.57 -6.97
N GLU A 137 -1.34 -4.24 -7.26
CA GLU A 137 -1.14 -5.66 -6.93
C GLU A 137 -1.38 -5.95 -5.44
N GLY A 138 -0.89 -5.08 -4.54
CA GLY A 138 -1.04 -5.24 -3.09
C GLY A 138 -2.47 -5.00 -2.57
N LYS A 139 -3.28 -4.19 -3.26
CA LYS A 139 -4.61 -3.78 -2.79
C LYS A 139 -5.78 -4.43 -3.52
N THR A 140 -5.53 -5.02 -4.66
CA THR A 140 -6.56 -5.67 -5.48
C THR A 140 -7.27 -6.80 -4.74
N SER A 141 -6.54 -7.60 -3.97
CA SER A 141 -7.12 -8.71 -3.19
C SER A 141 -8.11 -8.22 -2.12
N GLU A 142 -7.84 -7.06 -1.50
CA GLU A 142 -8.72 -6.46 -0.49
C GLU A 142 -10.03 -5.97 -1.14
N ILE A 143 -9.93 -5.30 -2.30
CA ILE A 143 -11.09 -4.84 -3.08
C ILE A 143 -11.92 -6.04 -3.56
N THR A 144 -11.26 -7.07 -4.10
CA THR A 144 -11.93 -8.29 -4.56
C THR A 144 -12.68 -9.00 -3.44
N SER A 145 -12.03 -9.19 -2.30
CA SER A 145 -12.66 -9.82 -1.12
C SER A 145 -13.83 -9.02 -0.61
N TYR A 146 -13.71 -7.70 -0.57
CA TYR A 146 -14.77 -6.80 -0.16
C TYR A 146 -15.97 -6.87 -1.11
N LEU A 147 -15.75 -6.85 -2.43
CA LEU A 147 -16.83 -6.96 -3.40
C LEU A 147 -17.55 -8.32 -3.31
N LYS A 148 -16.80 -9.42 -3.20
CA LYS A 148 -17.36 -10.75 -2.98
C LYS A 148 -18.24 -10.79 -1.73
N ASP A 149 -17.75 -10.24 -0.61
CA ASP A 149 -18.50 -10.16 0.65
C ASP A 149 -19.81 -9.37 0.49
N VAL A 150 -19.77 -8.22 -0.17
CA VAL A 150 -20.96 -7.39 -0.41
C VAL A 150 -21.97 -8.14 -1.27
N PHE A 151 -21.55 -8.74 -2.36
CA PHE A 151 -22.47 -9.43 -3.27
C PHE A 151 -23.02 -10.73 -2.67
N GLU A 152 -22.20 -11.53 -2.02
CA GLU A 152 -22.58 -12.83 -1.47
C GLU A 152 -23.38 -12.69 -0.16
N ASN A 153 -22.83 -11.93 0.81
CA ASN A 153 -23.42 -11.87 2.14
C ASN A 153 -24.52 -10.82 2.29
N ARG A 154 -24.43 -9.71 1.54
CA ARG A 154 -25.41 -8.61 1.64
C ARG A 154 -26.54 -8.77 0.65
N PHE A 155 -26.26 -9.17 -0.59
CA PHE A 155 -27.26 -9.30 -1.66
C PHE A 155 -27.68 -10.74 -1.96
N HIS A 156 -26.99 -11.73 -1.44
CA HIS A 156 -27.19 -13.16 -1.76
C HIS A 156 -27.04 -13.49 -3.26
N VAL A 157 -26.23 -12.71 -3.96
CA VAL A 157 -25.91 -12.89 -5.37
C VAL A 157 -24.42 -13.16 -5.50
N PRO A 158 -23.97 -14.42 -5.45
CA PRO A 158 -22.55 -14.72 -5.54
C PRO A 158 -21.97 -14.30 -6.90
N VAL A 159 -20.82 -13.60 -6.86
CA VAL A 159 -20.10 -13.17 -8.05
C VAL A 159 -18.65 -13.63 -7.98
N ASP A 160 -18.13 -14.04 -9.14
CA ASP A 160 -16.70 -14.26 -9.34
C ASP A 160 -16.07 -12.96 -9.84
N VAL A 161 -15.08 -12.46 -9.11
CA VAL A 161 -14.40 -11.23 -9.47
C VAL A 161 -13.05 -11.57 -10.10
N GLU A 162 -12.90 -11.21 -11.36
CA GLU A 162 -11.67 -11.32 -12.13
C GLU A 162 -11.02 -9.94 -12.32
N ILE A 163 -9.70 -9.89 -12.24
CA ILE A 163 -8.96 -8.65 -12.36
C ILE A 163 -8.12 -8.68 -13.62
N ASP A 164 -8.34 -7.68 -14.46
CA ASP A 164 -7.50 -7.37 -15.61
C ASP A 164 -6.66 -6.14 -15.32
N TYR A 165 -5.41 -6.15 -15.71
CA TYR A 165 -4.54 -4.99 -15.59
C TYR A 165 -4.36 -4.32 -16.96
N GLU A 166 -4.67 -3.02 -17.01
CA GLU A 166 -4.40 -2.19 -18.18
C GLU A 166 -3.09 -1.44 -17.94
N GLU A 167 -2.12 -1.61 -18.82
CA GLU A 167 -0.90 -0.82 -18.79
C GLU A 167 -1.27 0.66 -18.86
N VAL A 168 -0.97 1.38 -17.81
CA VAL A 168 -1.07 2.83 -17.84
C VAL A 168 -0.01 3.31 -18.80
N GLY A 169 -0.41 3.71 -20.00
CA GLY A 169 0.51 4.28 -20.97
C GLY A 169 1.40 5.29 -20.26
N GLU A 170 2.71 5.20 -20.51
CA GLU A 170 3.80 5.90 -19.80
C GLU A 170 3.39 7.28 -19.30
N SER A 171 3.17 7.39 -17.99
CA SER A 171 2.84 8.67 -17.36
C SER A 171 3.94 9.67 -17.74
N LYS A 172 3.56 10.91 -18.07
CA LYS A 172 4.53 12.00 -18.33
C LYS A 172 5.54 12.12 -17.19
N TYR A 173 5.14 11.75 -15.95
CA TYR A 173 6.00 11.69 -14.77
C TYR A 173 7.02 10.54 -14.83
N LYS A 174 6.64 9.38 -15.36
CA LYS A 174 7.56 8.25 -15.51
C LYS A 174 8.64 8.60 -16.54
N LYS A 175 8.26 9.14 -17.70
CA LYS A 175 9.21 9.65 -18.71
C LYS A 175 10.11 10.76 -18.17
N PHE A 176 9.55 11.66 -17.38
CA PHE A 176 10.32 12.76 -16.77
C PHE A 176 11.33 12.23 -15.74
N ASN A 177 10.91 11.30 -14.85
CA ASN A 177 11.79 10.68 -13.87
C ASN A 177 12.86 9.81 -14.53
N GLU A 178 12.52 9.04 -15.56
CA GLU A 178 13.51 8.25 -16.33
C GLU A 178 14.52 9.15 -17.03
N MET A 179 14.07 10.27 -17.61
CA MET A 179 14.96 11.25 -18.23
C MET A 179 15.86 11.93 -17.21
N GLN A 180 15.36 12.29 -16.01
CA GLN A 180 16.19 12.83 -14.93
C GLN A 180 17.23 11.80 -14.44
N LEU A 181 16.78 10.56 -14.22
CA LEU A 181 17.68 9.48 -13.79
C LEU A 181 18.77 9.22 -14.82
N GLN A 182 18.43 9.24 -16.09
CA GLN A 182 19.39 9.08 -17.18
C GLN A 182 20.41 10.25 -17.20
N GLN A 183 19.96 11.49 -17.02
CA GLN A 183 20.84 12.66 -16.91
C GLN A 183 21.80 12.56 -15.72
N GLU A 184 21.33 12.10 -14.57
CA GLU A 184 22.18 11.88 -13.39
C GLU A 184 23.23 10.78 -13.63
N VAL A 185 22.81 9.67 -14.25
CA VAL A 185 23.72 8.57 -14.61
C VAL A 185 24.79 9.05 -15.57
N ASP A 186 24.43 9.83 -16.59
CA ASP A 186 25.36 10.36 -17.59
C ASP A 186 26.32 11.38 -16.94
N ALA A 187 25.83 12.24 -16.05
CA ALA A 187 26.67 13.17 -15.29
C ALA A 187 27.66 12.44 -14.35
N ILE A 188 27.24 11.34 -13.72
CA ILE A 188 28.13 10.50 -12.91
C ILE A 188 29.20 9.81 -13.78
N ARG A 189 28.80 9.30 -14.96
CA ARG A 189 29.74 8.70 -15.91
C ARG A 189 30.78 9.70 -16.37
N GLU A 190 30.39 10.92 -16.77
CA GLU A 190 31.32 11.97 -17.18
C GLU A 190 32.26 12.37 -16.03
N ARG A 191 31.76 12.48 -14.80
CA ARG A 191 32.61 12.78 -13.63
C ARG A 191 33.63 11.68 -13.38
N ASN A 192 33.22 10.42 -13.47
CA ASN A 192 34.15 9.30 -13.29
C ASN A 192 35.18 9.21 -14.42
N GLN A 193 34.82 9.49 -15.66
CA GLN A 193 35.77 9.56 -16.77
C GLN A 193 36.78 10.69 -16.59
N LYS A 194 36.34 11.86 -16.11
CA LYS A 194 37.26 12.99 -15.80
C LYS A 194 38.20 12.65 -14.66
N LEU A 195 37.71 11.99 -13.61
CA LEU A 195 38.56 11.53 -12.50
C LEU A 195 39.59 10.49 -12.95
N GLN A 196 39.21 9.52 -13.79
CA GLN A 196 40.12 8.52 -14.32
C GLN A 196 41.18 9.16 -15.24
N ALA A 197 40.75 10.13 -16.07
CA ALA A 197 41.71 10.88 -16.91
C ALA A 197 42.68 11.72 -16.08
N GLN A 198 42.23 12.31 -14.95
CA GLN A 198 43.12 13.05 -14.02
C GLN A 198 44.10 12.11 -13.31
N HIS A 199 43.64 10.96 -12.83
CA HIS A 199 44.52 9.94 -12.24
C HIS A 199 45.55 9.40 -13.23
N ALA A 200 45.15 9.15 -14.46
CA ALA A 200 46.07 8.71 -15.50
C ALA A 200 47.13 9.78 -15.87
N THR A 201 46.76 11.07 -15.83
CA THR A 201 47.70 12.17 -16.04
C THR A 201 48.64 12.40 -14.85
N GLU A 202 48.14 12.19 -13.60
CA GLU A 202 48.97 12.24 -12.40
C GLU A 202 49.93 11.06 -12.30
N GLU A 203 49.51 9.85 -12.67
CA GLU A 203 50.41 8.68 -12.73
C GLU A 203 51.48 8.84 -13.82
N ALA A 204 51.09 9.38 -14.98
CA ALA A 204 52.05 9.69 -16.04
C ALA A 204 53.07 10.81 -15.66
N ALA A 205 52.62 11.78 -14.85
CA ALA A 205 53.52 12.83 -14.31
C ALA A 205 54.45 12.26 -13.24
N LYS A 206 53.97 11.39 -12.35
CA LYS A 206 54.81 10.70 -11.35
C LYS A 206 55.80 9.72 -11.96
N ALA A 207 55.41 9.04 -13.06
CA ALA A 207 56.34 8.19 -13.82
C ALA A 207 57.48 8.97 -14.48
N LYS A 208 57.19 10.17 -14.98
CA LYS A 208 58.25 11.06 -15.54
C LYS A 208 59.17 11.66 -14.48
N GLU A 209 58.66 11.92 -13.26
CA GLU A 209 59.52 12.37 -12.14
C GLU A 209 60.44 11.26 -11.63
N THR A 210 59.96 10.01 -11.59
CA THR A 210 60.77 8.84 -11.18
C THR A 210 61.83 8.50 -12.23
N GLU A 211 61.57 8.67 -13.51
CA GLU A 211 62.62 8.53 -14.57
C GLU A 211 63.68 9.65 -14.51
N GLY A 212 63.28 10.90 -14.15
CA GLY A 212 64.14 12.00 -13.97
C GLY A 212 65.09 11.83 -12.77
N ILE A 213 64.63 11.17 -11.69
CA ILE A 213 65.42 10.91 -10.48
C ILE A 213 66.39 9.72 -10.69
N SER A 214 65.97 8.73 -11.50
CA SER A 214 66.86 7.60 -11.84
C SER A 214 68.01 8.00 -12.74
N LYS A 215 67.83 8.96 -13.66
CA LYS A 215 68.93 9.49 -14.47
C LYS A 215 69.91 10.36 -13.69
N LYS A 216 69.54 11.10 -12.65
CA LYS A 216 70.36 11.86 -11.78
C LYS A 216 71.16 11.02 -10.74
N LYS A 217 70.67 9.80 -10.46
CA LYS A 217 71.37 8.87 -9.54
C LYS A 217 72.39 7.97 -10.24
N ALA A 218 72.29 7.81 -11.55
CA ALA A 218 73.31 7.07 -12.31
C ALA A 218 74.57 7.85 -12.59
N GLU A 219 74.48 9.20 -12.63
CA GLU A 219 75.71 10.07 -12.81
C GLU A 219 76.50 10.35 -11.52
N LYS A 220 76.00 9.95 -10.33
CA LYS A 220 76.63 10.11 -9.04
C LYS A 220 77.19 8.86 -8.40
N ALA A 221 77.09 7.71 -9.08
CA ALA A 221 77.48 6.40 -8.54
C ALA A 221 78.82 5.88 -9.09
N GLU A 222 79.55 6.69 -9.88
CA GLU A 222 80.91 6.30 -10.40
C GLU A 222 82.09 6.83 -9.61
N ASP A 223 81.84 7.58 -8.49
CA ASP A 223 82.93 8.19 -7.76
C ASP A 223 83.01 7.81 -6.24
N ALA A 224 82.40 6.71 -5.82
CA ALA A 224 82.53 6.23 -4.45
C ALA A 224 82.48 4.68 -4.34
N ALA A 225 83.41 4.04 -5.00
CA ALA A 225 83.76 2.66 -4.71
C ALA A 225 85.15 2.60 -4.07
N LYS A 226 85.16 2.83 -2.76
CA LYS A 226 86.24 2.31 -1.85
C LYS A 226 85.84 2.59 -0.41
N GLU A 227 85.93 1.50 0.33
CA GLU A 227 86.00 1.38 1.79
C GLU A 227 84.82 0.88 2.55
N ALA A 228 85.01 -0.40 2.96
CA ALA A 228 84.79 -1.05 4.24
C ALA A 228 83.34 -1.47 4.56
N ASP A 229 83.13 -2.72 4.47
CA ASP A 229 83.33 -3.91 5.36
C ASP A 229 82.88 -3.71 6.81
N ALA A 230 82.17 -4.73 7.23
CA ALA A 230 81.96 -5.18 8.58
C ALA A 230 80.64 -4.76 9.34
N SER A 231 80.02 -5.82 9.69
CA SER A 231 79.36 -6.12 10.96
C SER A 231 77.83 -6.14 10.95
N SER A 232 77.34 -7.32 10.74
CA SER A 232 76.73 -8.31 11.68
C SER A 232 75.43 -7.89 12.36
N THR A 233 74.40 -8.69 12.08
CA THR A 233 73.70 -9.61 12.98
C THR A 233 72.49 -9.12 13.80
N GLN A 234 71.36 -9.82 13.58
CA GLN A 234 70.29 -10.25 14.50
C GLN A 234 69.31 -9.17 15.00
N ASN A 235 68.03 -9.37 14.92
CA ASN A 235 67.21 -10.37 15.57
C ASN A 235 65.74 -10.14 15.20
N LYS A 236 65.01 -11.13 14.71
CA LYS A 236 63.96 -11.94 15.30
C LYS A 236 62.73 -11.26 15.88
N GLN A 237 61.59 -11.64 15.27
CA GLN A 237 60.36 -12.15 15.88
C GLN A 237 59.61 -11.21 16.87
N GLU A 238 58.33 -11.04 16.81
CA GLU A 238 57.23 -11.99 17.07
C GLU A 238 55.86 -11.32 16.98
N GLN A 239 54.92 -12.05 16.45
CA GLN A 239 53.56 -12.39 16.92
C GLN A 239 52.50 -11.27 16.96
N LYS A 240 51.40 -11.48 16.20
CA LYS A 240 50.17 -12.28 16.44
C LYS A 240 49.15 -11.65 17.38
N LYS A 241 47.95 -11.50 16.88
CA LYS A 241 46.62 -11.88 17.33
C LYS A 241 45.57 -10.82 17.05
N THR A 242 44.63 -11.15 16.19
CA THR A 242 43.20 -11.47 16.43
C THR A 242 42.48 -10.67 17.49
N GLU A 243 41.37 -10.04 17.08
CA GLU A 243 40.09 -10.24 17.76
C GLU A 243 38.92 -9.59 17.01
N THR A 244 37.93 -10.42 16.81
CA THR A 244 36.56 -10.10 16.41
C THR A 244 35.75 -9.70 17.64
N PRO A 245 34.73 -8.82 17.58
CA PRO A 245 33.72 -8.79 18.63
C PRO A 245 32.31 -9.13 18.12
N LYS A 246 31.77 -9.98 18.89
CA LYS A 246 30.47 -10.52 19.26
C LYS A 246 29.22 -9.67 18.97
N LYS A 247 28.20 -10.42 18.51
CA LYS A 247 26.77 -10.19 18.67
C LYS A 247 26.39 -9.88 20.13
N GLN A 248 25.47 -8.96 20.31
CA GLN A 248 24.59 -8.90 21.49
C GLN A 248 23.13 -9.04 21.05
N GLU A 249 22.52 -10.13 21.52
CA GLU A 249 21.08 -10.29 21.72
C GLU A 249 20.60 -9.38 22.82
N PHE A 250 19.40 -8.83 22.67
CA PHE A 250 18.61 -8.36 23.80
C PHE A 250 17.21 -8.95 23.69
N ALA A 251 16.88 -9.76 24.70
CA ALA A 251 15.54 -10.16 25.06
C ALA A 251 14.96 -9.13 26.06
N GLY A 252 13.65 -8.88 25.93
CA GLY A 252 12.85 -8.04 26.81
C GLY A 252 11.49 -7.83 26.18
#